data_0ec9e12b3066cbe5892ec0abeeb88df3
#
_entry.id   0ec9e12b3066cbe5892ec0abeeb88df3
#
_cell.length_a   1.000
_cell.length_b   1.000
_cell.length_c   1.000
_cell.angle_alpha   90.00
_cell.angle_beta   90.00
_cell.angle_gamma   90.00
#
_symmetry.space_group_name_H-M   'P 1'
#
loop_
_entity.id
_entity.type
_entity.pdbx_description
1 polymer ?
#
loop_
_entity_poly.entity_id
_entity_poly.type
_entity_poly.pdbx_seq_one_letter_code
_entity_poly.pdbx_strand_id
1 'polypeptide(L)'
;MTILGKLCPFYLCVNMDGMITQAGLGIQRVVNDDRLAQGAFFEFFELIKPVNTSDLQTLLSLDETNLTIRVLGRSGPPMKGMLFRNPKTSEMVLNFSFGIHLRPAVEAYNLIFSDFAPTDLAAEMLYLLEAQSVIQNLSRDLTLRLQSEKHVAELDAQTDALTGLKNRRGLEPILNNMFERAKKFSVLQVDLDFFKAVNDNFGHAAGDYVLQHAAHVLTEEVRSSDTVAQLGDDEFFIVLQNALNVSTLEQIAARIISRLEQPMEYQGHICKISASIGIAYSDDGGCIRDGQTLLKNADEALYASKENGKAQYQFYADIM
;
A
#
# COMPACT_ATOMS: atom_id res chain seq x y z
N MET A 1 18.52 40.86 -32.12
CA MET A 1 18.91 39.78 -31.24
C MET A 1 20.41 39.55 -31.35
N THR A 2 21.21 39.83 -30.34
CA THR A 2 22.67 39.71 -30.37
C THR A 2 23.08 38.25 -30.34
N ILE A 3 24.28 37.90 -30.87
CA ILE A 3 24.85 36.55 -30.79
C ILE A 3 24.91 36.08 -29.36
N LEU A 4 25.27 37.00 -28.44
CA LEU A 4 25.33 36.72 -26.99
C LEU A 4 23.97 36.24 -26.44
N GLY A 5 22.87 36.89 -26.86
CA GLY A 5 21.52 36.50 -26.40
C GLY A 5 21.03 35.16 -26.87
N LYS A 6 21.60 34.60 -27.98
CA LYS A 6 21.31 33.22 -28.44
C LYS A 6 22.12 32.18 -27.70
N LEU A 7 23.37 32.50 -27.34
CA LEU A 7 24.30 31.57 -26.69
C LEU A 7 24.16 31.57 -25.15
N CYS A 8 23.78 32.69 -24.59
CA CYS A 8 23.66 32.90 -23.14
C CYS A 8 22.34 33.58 -22.80
N PRO A 9 21.17 32.92 -22.90
CA PRO A 9 19.87 33.59 -22.69
C PRO A 9 19.68 34.25 -21.31
N PHE A 10 20.46 33.81 -20.31
CA PHE A 10 20.41 34.32 -18.94
C PHE A 10 21.57 35.30 -18.65
N TYR A 11 21.97 36.11 -19.65
CA TYR A 11 23.02 37.14 -19.43
C TYR A 11 22.43 38.50 -19.05
N LEU A 12 23.27 39.29 -18.36
CA LEU A 12 23.08 40.70 -18.11
C LEU A 12 24.36 41.48 -18.44
N CYS A 13 24.22 42.66 -19.02
CA CYS A 13 25.31 43.65 -19.08
C CYS A 13 24.96 44.79 -18.12
N VAL A 14 25.92 45.18 -17.28
CA VAL A 14 25.76 46.22 -16.27
C VAL A 14 26.91 47.21 -16.41
N ASN A 15 26.59 48.51 -16.48
CA ASN A 15 27.60 49.56 -16.58
C ASN A 15 28.21 49.91 -15.22
N MET A 16 29.14 50.85 -15.19
CA MET A 16 29.83 51.25 -13.96
C MET A 16 28.92 52.00 -12.94
N ASP A 17 27.80 52.48 -13.41
CA ASP A 17 26.78 53.13 -12.54
C ASP A 17 25.80 52.10 -11.96
N GLY A 18 25.98 50.81 -12.27
CA GLY A 18 25.11 49.71 -11.82
C GLY A 18 23.82 49.59 -12.63
N MET A 19 23.71 50.29 -13.76
CA MET A 19 22.51 50.23 -14.62
C MET A 19 22.62 49.07 -15.57
N ILE A 20 21.53 48.35 -15.77
CA ILE A 20 21.42 47.23 -16.72
C ILE A 20 21.32 47.80 -18.12
N THR A 21 22.30 47.54 -18.98
CA THR A 21 22.34 48.01 -20.36
C THR A 21 21.79 47.02 -21.35
N GLN A 22 21.92 45.72 -21.07
CA GLN A 22 21.37 44.64 -21.88
C GLN A 22 20.95 43.45 -20.99
N ALA A 23 19.89 42.76 -21.41
CA ALA A 23 19.42 41.55 -20.75
C ALA A 23 19.00 40.46 -21.77
N GLY A 24 19.39 39.24 -21.55
CA GLY A 24 18.95 38.09 -22.36
C GLY A 24 17.47 37.76 -22.15
N LEU A 25 16.85 37.11 -23.11
CA LEU A 25 15.41 36.77 -23.06
C LEU A 25 15.05 35.87 -21.88
N GLY A 26 15.92 34.94 -21.50
CA GLY A 26 15.71 34.07 -20.34
C GLY A 26 15.64 34.85 -19.03
N ILE A 27 16.59 35.82 -18.83
CA ILE A 27 16.57 36.65 -17.62
C ILE A 27 15.40 37.63 -17.61
N GLN A 28 14.99 38.19 -18.77
CA GLN A 28 13.80 39.01 -18.88
C GLN A 28 12.54 38.28 -18.42
N ARG A 29 12.39 37.01 -18.82
CA ARG A 29 11.27 36.16 -18.39
C ARG A 29 11.32 35.85 -16.89
N VAL A 30 12.50 35.59 -16.35
CA VAL A 30 12.69 35.30 -14.92
C VAL A 30 12.28 36.52 -14.08
N VAL A 31 12.71 37.73 -14.45
CA VAL A 31 12.36 38.98 -13.75
C VAL A 31 10.92 39.38 -14.02
N ASN A 32 10.49 39.27 -15.27
CA ASN A 32 9.13 39.64 -15.74
C ASN A 32 8.76 41.08 -15.38
N ASP A 33 9.67 41.99 -15.63
CA ASP A 33 9.47 43.44 -15.46
C ASP A 33 10.08 44.18 -16.67
N ASP A 34 9.27 44.99 -17.38
CA ASP A 34 9.67 45.66 -18.58
C ASP A 34 10.74 46.76 -18.34
N ARG A 35 10.91 47.22 -17.08
CA ARG A 35 11.91 48.19 -16.68
C ARG A 35 13.33 47.61 -16.56
N LEU A 36 13.48 46.29 -16.66
CA LEU A 36 14.76 45.60 -16.44
C LEU A 36 15.92 46.22 -17.26
N ALA A 37 15.68 46.53 -18.54
CA ALA A 37 16.71 47.06 -19.44
C ALA A 37 17.11 48.54 -19.20
N GLN A 38 16.52 49.20 -18.21
CA GLN A 38 16.75 50.59 -17.86
C GLN A 38 16.88 50.85 -16.36
N GLY A 39 16.76 49.79 -15.54
CA GLY A 39 16.81 49.88 -14.09
C GLY A 39 18.18 49.52 -13.52
N ALA A 40 18.39 49.83 -12.25
CA ALA A 40 19.59 49.42 -11.55
C ALA A 40 19.58 47.97 -11.17
N PHE A 41 20.74 47.30 -11.19
CA PHE A 41 20.87 45.88 -10.88
C PHE A 41 20.20 45.48 -9.56
N PHE A 42 20.44 46.25 -8.49
CA PHE A 42 19.90 45.98 -7.15
C PHE A 42 18.41 46.34 -6.97
N GLU A 43 17.75 46.91 -7.97
CA GLU A 43 16.28 47.03 -7.97
C GLU A 43 15.61 45.66 -8.25
N PHE A 44 16.29 44.77 -8.97
CA PHE A 44 15.74 43.49 -9.42
C PHE A 44 16.41 42.28 -8.77
N PHE A 45 17.67 42.44 -8.31
CA PHE A 45 18.46 41.33 -7.83
C PHE A 45 19.10 41.58 -6.46
N GLU A 46 19.14 40.56 -5.65
CA GLU A 46 19.90 40.50 -4.41
C GLU A 46 21.15 39.61 -4.65
N LEU A 47 22.34 40.09 -4.29
CA LEU A 47 23.55 39.26 -4.33
C LEU A 47 23.65 38.45 -3.03
N ILE A 48 23.60 37.13 -3.14
CA ILE A 48 23.69 36.21 -1.98
C ILE A 48 25.13 35.81 -1.71
N LYS A 49 25.91 35.57 -2.77
CA LYS A 49 27.33 35.16 -2.69
C LYS A 49 28.15 35.91 -3.73
N PRO A 50 29.42 36.24 -3.46
CA PRO A 50 30.24 35.84 -2.31
C PRO A 50 29.90 36.54 -1.00
N VAL A 51 29.24 37.71 -1.05
CA VAL A 51 28.80 38.50 0.12
C VAL A 51 27.33 38.87 -0.07
N ASN A 52 26.52 38.68 0.96
CA ASN A 52 25.13 39.15 0.92
C ASN A 52 25.07 40.65 1.03
N THR A 53 24.85 41.35 -0.08
CA THR A 53 24.86 42.82 -0.17
C THR A 53 24.00 43.32 -1.31
N SER A 54 23.59 44.56 -1.18
CA SER A 54 22.97 45.38 -2.25
C SER A 54 23.85 46.57 -2.60
N ASP A 55 25.14 46.52 -2.25
CA ASP A 55 26.07 47.62 -2.48
C ASP A 55 26.76 47.49 -3.86
N LEU A 56 26.66 48.55 -4.65
CA LEU A 56 27.25 48.66 -5.97
C LEU A 56 28.78 48.57 -5.94
N GLN A 57 29.45 49.19 -4.93
CA GLN A 57 30.89 49.16 -4.82
C GLN A 57 31.43 47.72 -4.65
N THR A 58 30.70 46.91 -3.88
CA THR A 58 31.02 45.48 -3.72
C THR A 58 30.87 44.77 -5.06
N LEU A 59 29.79 44.97 -5.81
CA LEU A 59 29.61 44.35 -7.13
C LEU A 59 30.73 44.76 -8.10
N LEU A 60 31.09 46.06 -8.10
CA LEU A 60 32.14 46.61 -8.95
C LEU A 60 33.55 46.12 -8.59
N SER A 61 33.76 45.68 -7.38
CA SER A 61 35.05 45.12 -6.94
C SER A 61 35.25 43.68 -7.37
N LEU A 62 34.21 42.98 -7.81
CA LEU A 62 34.28 41.58 -8.25
C LEU A 62 34.72 41.49 -9.72
N ASP A 63 35.58 40.53 -10.02
CA ASP A 63 35.96 40.14 -11.37
C ASP A 63 36.24 38.64 -11.41
N GLU A 64 35.92 38.00 -12.53
CA GLU A 64 36.03 36.52 -12.70
C GLU A 64 35.49 35.71 -11.51
N THR A 65 34.44 36.21 -10.87
CA THR A 65 33.94 35.67 -9.60
C THR A 65 32.62 34.94 -9.82
N ASN A 66 32.50 33.81 -9.13
CA ASN A 66 31.23 33.07 -9.07
C ASN A 66 30.22 33.81 -8.18
N LEU A 67 29.05 34.07 -8.73
CA LEU A 67 27.96 34.77 -8.04
C LEU A 67 26.79 33.84 -7.77
N THR A 68 26.05 34.15 -6.72
CA THR A 68 24.67 33.63 -6.53
C THR A 68 23.76 34.81 -6.29
N ILE A 69 22.71 34.91 -7.10
CA ILE A 69 21.74 36.02 -7.01
C ILE A 69 20.32 35.44 -6.81
N ARG A 70 19.47 36.28 -6.25
CA ARG A 70 18.01 36.04 -6.15
C ARG A 70 17.27 37.18 -6.83
N VAL A 71 16.16 36.88 -7.49
CA VAL A 71 15.26 37.87 -8.04
C VAL A 71 14.36 38.43 -6.95
N LEU A 72 14.35 39.76 -6.78
CA LEU A 72 13.49 40.40 -5.80
C LEU A 72 12.02 40.38 -6.24
N GLY A 73 11.12 40.18 -5.27
CA GLY A 73 9.68 40.14 -5.54
C GLY A 73 9.17 38.88 -6.23
N ARG A 74 10.02 37.89 -6.46
CA ARG A 74 9.64 36.60 -7.06
C ARG A 74 10.01 35.43 -6.16
N SER A 75 9.06 34.48 -5.99
CA SER A 75 9.30 33.24 -5.24
C SER A 75 9.89 32.19 -6.17
N GLY A 76 11.22 32.15 -6.26
CA GLY A 76 11.91 31.16 -7.10
C GLY A 76 13.31 30.85 -6.57
N PRO A 77 13.96 29.81 -7.10
CA PRO A 77 15.31 29.42 -6.68
C PRO A 77 16.34 30.47 -7.10
N PRO A 78 17.46 30.57 -6.35
CA PRO A 78 18.57 31.44 -6.71
C PRO A 78 19.25 30.94 -7.99
N MET A 79 19.84 31.88 -8.73
CA MET A 79 20.66 31.64 -9.92
C MET A 79 22.14 31.70 -9.54
N LYS A 80 22.92 30.80 -10.12
CA LYS A 80 24.40 30.85 -10.04
C LYS A 80 24.92 31.38 -11.34
N GLY A 81 25.93 32.20 -11.27
CA GLY A 81 26.53 32.80 -12.45
C GLY A 81 27.97 33.18 -12.24
N MET A 82 28.54 33.73 -13.28
CA MET A 82 29.89 34.26 -13.30
C MET A 82 29.86 35.68 -13.85
N LEU A 83 30.66 36.53 -13.26
CA LEU A 83 30.86 37.93 -13.67
C LEU A 83 32.20 38.02 -14.41
N PHE A 84 32.17 38.69 -15.56
CA PHE A 84 33.34 39.03 -16.35
C PHE A 84 33.32 40.52 -16.64
N ARG A 85 34.47 41.17 -16.62
CA ARG A 85 34.62 42.57 -17.01
C ARG A 85 35.11 42.63 -18.45
N ASN A 86 34.39 43.40 -19.28
CA ASN A 86 34.83 43.67 -20.66
C ASN A 86 36.01 44.66 -20.63
N PRO A 87 37.20 44.26 -21.07
CA PRO A 87 38.40 45.13 -20.99
C PRO A 87 38.32 46.37 -21.86
N LYS A 88 37.45 46.41 -22.88
CA LYS A 88 37.28 47.53 -23.80
C LYS A 88 36.27 48.56 -23.36
N THR A 89 35.14 48.12 -22.79
CA THR A 89 34.02 48.98 -22.42
C THR A 89 33.89 49.17 -20.90
N SER A 90 34.67 48.44 -20.11
CA SER A 90 34.55 48.37 -18.64
C SER A 90 33.19 47.92 -18.14
N GLU A 91 32.28 47.50 -19.02
CA GLU A 91 31.00 46.89 -18.64
C GLU A 91 31.19 45.51 -18.01
N MET A 92 30.35 45.23 -17.04
CA MET A 92 30.27 43.87 -16.44
C MET A 92 29.30 43.00 -17.26
N VAL A 93 29.74 41.83 -17.64
CA VAL A 93 28.91 40.79 -18.26
C VAL A 93 28.70 39.68 -17.27
N LEU A 94 27.45 39.48 -16.87
CA LEU A 94 27.08 38.42 -15.96
C LEU A 94 26.32 37.32 -16.76
N ASN A 95 26.66 36.06 -16.58
CA ASN A 95 25.90 34.96 -17.15
C ASN A 95 25.47 33.99 -16.05
N PHE A 96 24.20 33.63 -16.04
CA PHE A 96 23.58 32.84 -14.98
C PHE A 96 23.03 31.51 -15.48
N SER A 97 22.90 30.58 -14.55
CA SER A 97 22.19 29.30 -14.74
C SER A 97 21.52 28.87 -13.45
N PHE A 98 20.54 27.96 -13.53
CA PHE A 98 19.89 27.38 -12.37
C PHE A 98 20.58 26.12 -11.85
N GLY A 99 21.43 25.48 -12.67
CA GLY A 99 22.12 24.24 -12.29
C GLY A 99 21.15 23.17 -11.76
N ILE A 100 21.41 22.66 -10.57
CA ILE A 100 20.56 21.63 -9.93
C ILE A 100 19.13 22.12 -9.59
N HIS A 101 18.90 23.42 -9.59
CA HIS A 101 17.58 24.01 -9.31
C HIS A 101 16.75 24.28 -10.58
N LEU A 102 17.13 23.66 -11.71
CA LEU A 102 16.46 23.87 -13.00
C LEU A 102 14.96 23.56 -12.96
N ARG A 103 14.59 22.40 -12.42
CA ARG A 103 13.17 22.01 -12.35
C ARG A 103 12.31 22.97 -11.56
N PRO A 104 12.64 23.31 -10.30
CA PRO A 104 11.86 24.31 -9.56
C PRO A 104 11.92 25.71 -10.21
N ALA A 105 12.97 26.06 -10.96
CA ALA A 105 13.02 27.32 -11.69
C ALA A 105 12.06 27.36 -12.88
N VAL A 106 11.96 26.27 -13.64
CA VAL A 106 10.98 26.14 -14.74
C VAL A 106 9.56 26.33 -14.23
N GLU A 107 9.20 25.71 -13.13
CA GLU A 107 7.88 25.84 -12.50
C GLU A 107 7.64 27.27 -11.95
N ALA A 108 8.61 27.82 -11.20
CA ALA A 108 8.45 29.13 -10.53
C ALA A 108 8.42 30.31 -11.49
N TYR A 109 9.19 30.24 -12.59
CA TYR A 109 9.34 31.33 -13.55
C TYR A 109 8.62 31.10 -14.88
N ASN A 110 7.88 29.97 -15.03
CA ASN A 110 7.19 29.56 -16.25
C ASN A 110 8.12 29.56 -17.48
N LEU A 111 9.32 28.98 -17.31
CA LEU A 111 10.30 28.90 -18.38
C LEU A 111 9.90 27.84 -19.41
N ILE A 112 10.19 28.11 -20.67
CA ILE A 112 9.96 27.18 -21.79
C ILE A 112 11.27 26.85 -22.48
N PHE A 113 11.27 25.84 -23.32
CA PHE A 113 12.47 25.36 -24.04
C PHE A 113 13.22 26.47 -24.78
N SER A 114 12.51 27.41 -25.41
CA SER A 114 13.11 28.54 -26.14
C SER A 114 13.79 29.59 -25.26
N ASP A 115 13.65 29.50 -23.94
CA ASP A 115 14.34 30.41 -23.00
C ASP A 115 15.76 29.95 -22.68
N PHE A 116 16.13 28.76 -23.12
CA PHE A 116 17.46 28.18 -22.95
C PHE A 116 18.27 28.27 -24.25
N ALA A 117 19.60 28.21 -24.13
CA ALA A 117 20.44 28.12 -25.31
C ALA A 117 20.23 26.78 -26.04
N PRO A 118 20.31 26.74 -27.39
CA PRO A 118 20.20 25.49 -28.13
C PRO A 118 21.26 24.42 -27.76
N THR A 119 22.37 24.86 -27.17
CA THR A 119 23.48 24.01 -26.68
C THR A 119 23.41 23.74 -25.19
N ASP A 120 22.35 24.20 -24.51
CA ASP A 120 22.21 24.01 -23.07
C ASP A 120 21.64 22.60 -22.81
N LEU A 121 22.36 21.80 -22.03
CA LEU A 121 21.90 20.48 -21.56
C LEU A 121 20.64 20.54 -20.68
N ALA A 122 20.23 21.77 -20.29
CA ALA A 122 19.04 21.98 -19.47
C ALA A 122 17.77 21.34 -20.08
N ALA A 123 17.61 21.47 -21.40
CA ALA A 123 16.48 20.91 -22.13
C ALA A 123 16.45 19.37 -22.12
N GLU A 124 17.61 18.74 -22.35
CA GLU A 124 17.74 17.30 -22.30
C GLU A 124 17.51 16.77 -20.87
N MET A 125 18.05 17.49 -19.88
CA MET A 125 17.86 17.15 -18.47
C MET A 125 16.40 17.25 -18.05
N LEU A 126 15.65 18.27 -18.50
CA LEU A 126 14.22 18.39 -18.24
C LEU A 126 13.44 17.24 -18.84
N TYR A 127 13.74 16.88 -20.09
CA TYR A 127 13.11 15.73 -20.76
C TYR A 127 13.36 14.43 -20.00
N LEU A 128 14.61 14.19 -19.56
CA LEU A 128 14.95 12.99 -18.79
C LEU A 128 14.24 12.95 -17.43
N LEU A 129 14.14 14.08 -16.73
CA LEU A 129 13.44 14.19 -15.46
C LEU A 129 11.95 13.93 -15.62
N GLU A 130 11.33 14.44 -16.68
CA GLU A 130 9.92 14.21 -16.99
C GLU A 130 9.68 12.74 -17.35
N ALA A 131 10.50 12.16 -18.22
CA ALA A 131 10.44 10.74 -18.57
C ALA A 131 10.60 9.86 -17.34
N GLN A 132 11.55 10.17 -16.44
CA GLN A 132 11.75 9.45 -15.19
C GLN A 132 10.52 9.52 -14.28
N SER A 133 9.87 10.69 -14.17
CA SER A 133 8.67 10.85 -13.35
C SER A 133 7.50 10.02 -13.87
N VAL A 134 7.32 9.97 -15.20
CA VAL A 134 6.29 9.14 -15.85
C VAL A 134 6.54 7.65 -15.58
N ILE A 135 7.79 7.19 -15.75
CA ILE A 135 8.17 5.79 -15.48
C ILE A 135 7.93 5.43 -14.01
N GLN A 136 8.29 6.31 -13.08
CA GLN A 136 8.06 6.08 -11.64
C GLN A 136 6.56 5.96 -11.32
N ASN A 137 5.72 6.82 -11.89
CA ASN A 137 4.28 6.77 -11.69
C ASN A 137 3.68 5.48 -12.25
N LEU A 138 4.05 5.09 -13.47
CA LEU A 138 3.61 3.83 -14.09
C LEU A 138 4.05 2.60 -13.27
N SER A 139 5.29 2.60 -12.80
CA SER A 139 5.82 1.51 -11.95
C SER A 139 5.04 1.39 -10.63
N ARG A 140 4.71 2.53 -10.01
CA ARG A 140 3.91 2.56 -8.78
C ARG A 140 2.50 2.02 -9.00
N ASP A 141 1.84 2.46 -10.06
CA ASP A 141 0.48 2.01 -10.39
C ASP A 141 0.43 0.51 -10.69
N LEU A 142 1.42 0.00 -11.44
CA LEU A 142 1.54 -1.43 -11.71
C LEU A 142 1.77 -2.23 -10.42
N THR A 143 2.63 -1.76 -9.53
CA THR A 143 2.88 -2.42 -8.25
C THR A 143 1.62 -2.50 -7.41
N LEU A 144 0.83 -1.42 -7.31
CA LEU A 144 -0.43 -1.40 -6.58
C LEU A 144 -1.46 -2.38 -7.17
N ARG A 145 -1.57 -2.46 -8.49
CA ARG A 145 -2.45 -3.42 -9.18
C ARG A 145 -2.05 -4.86 -8.88
N LEU A 146 -0.76 -5.19 -9.04
CA LEU A 146 -0.26 -6.53 -8.75
C LEU A 146 -0.44 -6.94 -7.28
N GLN A 147 -0.27 -6.02 -6.35
CA GLN A 147 -0.55 -6.26 -4.93
C GLN A 147 -2.03 -6.53 -4.67
N SER A 148 -2.92 -5.77 -5.31
CA SER A 148 -4.37 -5.98 -5.21
C SER A 148 -4.80 -7.33 -5.80
N GLU A 149 -4.33 -7.66 -7.01
CA GLU A 149 -4.62 -8.95 -7.65
C GLU A 149 -4.09 -10.12 -6.83
N LYS A 150 -2.86 -10.00 -6.30
CA LYS A 150 -2.29 -11.01 -5.41
C LYS A 150 -3.14 -11.18 -4.15
N HIS A 151 -3.56 -10.09 -3.52
CA HIS A 151 -4.39 -10.16 -2.31
C HIS A 151 -5.73 -10.84 -2.57
N VAL A 152 -6.41 -10.54 -3.68
CA VAL A 152 -7.65 -11.20 -4.09
C VAL A 152 -7.40 -12.70 -4.32
N ALA A 153 -6.35 -13.05 -5.08
CA ALA A 153 -6.00 -14.44 -5.32
C ALA A 153 -5.65 -15.20 -4.03
N GLU A 154 -5.00 -14.55 -3.05
CA GLU A 154 -4.71 -15.13 -1.74
C GLU A 154 -5.98 -15.35 -0.92
N LEU A 155 -6.95 -14.43 -0.96
CA LEU A 155 -8.26 -14.59 -0.31
C LEU A 155 -9.04 -15.75 -0.93
N ASP A 156 -9.10 -15.83 -2.26
CA ASP A 156 -9.76 -16.93 -2.98
C ASP A 156 -9.08 -18.28 -2.68
N ALA A 157 -7.74 -18.29 -2.59
CA ALA A 157 -7.01 -19.50 -2.23
C ALA A 157 -7.19 -19.94 -0.76
N GLN A 158 -7.71 -19.09 0.12
CA GLN A 158 -7.91 -19.33 1.55
C GLN A 158 -9.37 -19.59 1.94
N THR A 159 -10.29 -19.54 0.99
CA THR A 159 -11.72 -19.78 1.21
C THR A 159 -12.21 -20.97 0.38
N ASP A 160 -13.27 -21.61 0.85
CA ASP A 160 -14.03 -22.59 0.09
C ASP A 160 -15.02 -21.87 -0.83
N ALA A 161 -15.01 -22.21 -2.10
CA ALA A 161 -15.82 -21.52 -3.11
C ALA A 161 -17.33 -21.73 -2.96
N LEU A 162 -17.77 -22.86 -2.39
CA LEU A 162 -19.16 -23.19 -2.21
C LEU A 162 -19.78 -22.51 -0.98
N THR A 163 -19.05 -22.58 0.14
CA THR A 163 -19.56 -22.14 1.45
C THR A 163 -19.07 -20.76 1.87
N GLY A 164 -18.00 -20.26 1.24
CA GLY A 164 -17.35 -19.01 1.61
C GLY A 164 -16.56 -19.05 2.92
N LEU A 165 -16.52 -20.21 3.59
CA LEU A 165 -15.76 -20.42 4.83
C LEU A 165 -14.26 -20.46 4.55
N LYS A 166 -13.44 -20.35 5.59
CA LYS A 166 -12.01 -20.64 5.45
C LYS A 166 -11.80 -22.09 5.04
N ASN A 167 -10.91 -22.32 4.08
CA ASN A 167 -10.43 -23.66 3.77
C ASN A 167 -9.21 -24.02 4.64
N ARG A 168 -8.62 -25.21 4.46
CA ARG A 168 -7.44 -25.67 5.20
C ARG A 168 -6.29 -24.65 5.17
N ARG A 169 -6.01 -24.05 3.99
CA ARG A 169 -4.95 -23.03 3.82
C ARG A 169 -5.25 -21.74 4.56
N GLY A 170 -6.51 -21.38 4.69
CA GLY A 170 -6.95 -20.21 5.46
C GLY A 170 -6.94 -20.44 6.96
N LEU A 171 -7.14 -21.69 7.44
CA LEU A 171 -7.16 -22.04 8.85
C LEU A 171 -5.75 -22.13 9.46
N GLU A 172 -4.78 -22.72 8.76
CA GLU A 172 -3.41 -22.94 9.26
C GLU A 172 -2.72 -21.68 9.81
N PRO A 173 -2.71 -20.52 9.11
CA PRO A 173 -2.11 -19.29 9.64
C PRO A 173 -2.79 -18.78 10.91
N ILE A 174 -4.10 -19.02 11.05
CA ILE A 174 -4.88 -18.60 12.23
C ILE A 174 -4.45 -19.40 13.45
N LEU A 175 -4.37 -20.72 13.32
CA LEU A 175 -3.91 -21.62 14.39
C LEU A 175 -2.47 -21.30 14.80
N ASN A 176 -1.56 -21.16 13.84
CA ASN A 176 -0.16 -20.82 14.11
C ASN A 176 -0.04 -19.50 14.89
N ASN A 177 -0.76 -18.45 14.48
CA ASN A 177 -0.77 -17.17 15.18
C ASN A 177 -1.30 -17.26 16.61
N MET A 178 -2.28 -18.15 16.86
CA MET A 178 -2.81 -18.38 18.21
C MET A 178 -1.79 -19.06 19.10
N PHE A 179 -1.09 -20.05 18.60
CA PHE A 179 -0.02 -20.73 19.34
C PHE A 179 1.18 -19.79 19.61
N GLU A 180 1.64 -19.05 18.61
CA GLU A 180 2.74 -18.08 18.76
C GLU A 180 2.45 -17.03 19.82
N ARG A 181 1.19 -16.62 19.92
CA ARG A 181 0.75 -15.61 20.92
C ARG A 181 0.34 -16.22 22.26
N ALA A 182 0.54 -17.51 22.46
CA ALA A 182 0.11 -18.25 23.66
C ALA A 182 -1.35 -17.95 24.06
N LYS A 183 -2.23 -17.81 23.05
CA LYS A 183 -3.66 -17.60 23.31
C LYS A 183 -4.31 -18.90 23.71
N LYS A 184 -5.29 -18.80 24.61
CA LYS A 184 -6.15 -19.90 25.00
C LYS A 184 -7.32 -19.99 24.03
N PHE A 185 -7.57 -21.16 23.45
CA PHE A 185 -8.66 -21.41 22.51
C PHE A 185 -9.07 -22.87 22.54
N SER A 186 -10.24 -23.16 22.02
CA SER A 186 -10.74 -24.50 21.81
C SER A 186 -11.05 -24.73 20.35
N VAL A 187 -11.01 -25.96 19.92
CA VAL A 187 -11.37 -26.37 18.57
C VAL A 187 -12.49 -27.39 18.62
N LEU A 188 -13.42 -27.27 17.69
CA LEU A 188 -14.48 -28.23 17.44
C LEU A 188 -14.31 -28.73 16.01
N GLN A 189 -14.11 -30.04 15.85
CA GLN A 189 -14.20 -30.68 14.56
C GLN A 189 -15.62 -31.24 14.41
N VAL A 190 -16.28 -30.84 13.35
CA VAL A 190 -17.70 -31.15 13.07
C VAL A 190 -17.77 -31.94 11.77
N ASP A 191 -18.47 -33.06 11.78
CA ASP A 191 -18.72 -33.86 10.59
C ASP A 191 -20.23 -34.09 10.44
N LEU A 192 -20.74 -33.89 9.23
CA LEU A 192 -22.16 -33.97 8.96
C LEU A 192 -22.60 -35.45 8.84
N ASP A 193 -23.31 -35.89 9.84
CA ASP A 193 -23.92 -37.26 9.81
C ASP A 193 -25.00 -37.36 8.73
N PHE A 194 -24.99 -38.45 7.99
CA PHE A 194 -25.96 -38.77 6.92
C PHE A 194 -25.84 -37.92 5.67
N PHE A 195 -24.81 -37.05 5.53
CA PHE A 195 -24.60 -36.18 4.35
C PHE A 195 -24.50 -37.03 3.05
N LYS A 196 -23.76 -38.13 3.08
CA LYS A 196 -23.68 -39.06 1.93
C LYS A 196 -25.03 -39.54 1.48
N ALA A 197 -25.95 -39.87 2.40
CA ALA A 197 -27.31 -40.28 2.05
C ALA A 197 -28.11 -39.21 1.35
N VAL A 198 -27.90 -37.94 1.66
CA VAL A 198 -28.50 -36.82 0.94
C VAL A 198 -27.99 -36.78 -0.50
N ASN A 199 -26.69 -36.88 -0.71
CA ASN A 199 -26.08 -36.90 -2.06
C ASN A 199 -26.61 -38.10 -2.89
N ASP A 200 -26.62 -39.30 -2.26
CA ASP A 200 -27.03 -40.52 -2.95
C ASP A 200 -28.54 -40.51 -3.33
N ASN A 201 -29.40 -39.90 -2.50
CA ASN A 201 -30.86 -39.88 -2.73
C ASN A 201 -31.32 -38.66 -3.57
N PHE A 202 -30.68 -37.49 -3.43
CA PHE A 202 -31.19 -36.25 -4.00
C PHE A 202 -30.19 -35.54 -4.94
N GLY A 203 -29.00 -36.15 -5.11
CA GLY A 203 -27.94 -35.63 -5.98
C GLY A 203 -27.05 -34.55 -5.34
N HIS A 204 -25.92 -34.28 -5.98
CA HIS A 204 -24.90 -33.36 -5.46
C HIS A 204 -25.41 -31.93 -5.24
N ALA A 205 -26.36 -31.46 -6.05
CA ALA A 205 -26.93 -30.12 -5.86
C ALA A 205 -27.72 -29.97 -4.53
N ALA A 206 -28.34 -31.07 -4.04
CA ALA A 206 -28.93 -31.11 -2.71
C ALA A 206 -27.87 -31.13 -1.61
N GLY A 207 -26.76 -31.85 -1.84
CA GLY A 207 -25.60 -31.82 -0.96
C GLY A 207 -24.98 -30.45 -0.86
N ASP A 208 -24.77 -29.75 -1.97
CA ASP A 208 -24.24 -28.37 -2.00
C ASP A 208 -25.13 -27.41 -1.18
N TYR A 209 -26.46 -27.53 -1.32
CA TYR A 209 -27.40 -26.77 -0.52
C TYR A 209 -27.29 -27.06 0.98
N VAL A 210 -27.13 -28.34 1.35
CA VAL A 210 -26.92 -28.76 2.75
C VAL A 210 -25.61 -28.21 3.30
N LEU A 211 -24.53 -28.24 2.53
CA LEU A 211 -23.22 -27.66 2.95
C LEU A 211 -23.32 -26.15 3.18
N GLN A 212 -23.97 -25.43 2.27
CA GLN A 212 -24.19 -23.98 2.43
C GLN A 212 -25.05 -23.68 3.67
N HIS A 213 -26.08 -24.46 3.91
CA HIS A 213 -26.90 -24.34 5.11
C HIS A 213 -26.11 -24.62 6.39
N ALA A 214 -25.33 -25.71 6.41
CA ALA A 214 -24.47 -26.03 7.54
C ALA A 214 -23.46 -24.93 7.82
N ALA A 215 -22.80 -24.41 6.80
CA ALA A 215 -21.87 -23.29 6.93
C ALA A 215 -22.53 -22.06 7.55
N HIS A 216 -23.75 -21.75 7.14
CA HIS A 216 -24.54 -20.65 7.71
C HIS A 216 -24.86 -20.90 9.20
N VAL A 217 -25.39 -22.06 9.54
CA VAL A 217 -25.69 -22.45 10.92
C VAL A 217 -24.44 -22.35 11.79
N LEU A 218 -23.31 -22.91 11.37
CA LEU A 218 -22.05 -22.90 12.13
C LEU A 218 -21.56 -21.45 12.36
N THR A 219 -21.70 -20.60 11.36
CA THR A 219 -21.26 -19.19 11.47
C THR A 219 -22.16 -18.38 12.42
N GLU A 220 -23.46 -18.66 12.46
CA GLU A 220 -24.38 -17.97 13.38
C GLU A 220 -24.25 -18.42 14.84
N GLU A 221 -23.78 -19.63 15.08
CA GLU A 221 -23.60 -20.18 16.46
C GLU A 221 -22.33 -19.70 17.15
N VAL A 222 -21.41 -19.06 16.41
CA VAL A 222 -20.14 -18.56 16.93
C VAL A 222 -20.05 -17.04 16.83
N ARG A 223 -19.09 -16.46 17.53
CA ARG A 223 -18.87 -15.00 17.51
C ARG A 223 -18.07 -14.60 16.27
N SER A 224 -18.14 -13.33 15.90
CA SER A 224 -17.32 -12.75 14.81
C SER A 224 -15.80 -12.85 15.07
N SER A 225 -15.38 -13.03 16.33
CA SER A 225 -13.98 -13.28 16.71
C SER A 225 -13.54 -14.72 16.47
N ASP A 226 -14.48 -15.65 16.34
CA ASP A 226 -14.23 -17.07 16.16
C ASP A 226 -14.07 -17.38 14.67
N THR A 227 -13.53 -18.53 14.35
CA THR A 227 -13.29 -18.91 12.95
C THR A 227 -13.99 -20.20 12.63
N VAL A 228 -14.72 -20.22 11.52
CA VAL A 228 -15.28 -21.45 10.94
C VAL A 228 -14.54 -21.73 9.65
N ALA A 229 -14.16 -23.00 9.45
CA ALA A 229 -13.47 -23.48 8.26
C ALA A 229 -14.11 -24.77 7.77
N GLN A 230 -13.99 -25.05 6.46
CA GLN A 230 -14.32 -26.33 5.84
C GLN A 230 -13.02 -27.01 5.41
N LEU A 231 -12.78 -28.24 5.89
CA LEU A 231 -11.54 -28.95 5.65
C LEU A 231 -11.66 -30.15 4.68
N GLY A 232 -12.87 -30.64 4.53
CA GLY A 232 -13.25 -31.76 3.65
C GLY A 232 -14.65 -31.56 3.07
N ASP A 233 -15.19 -32.60 2.44
CA ASP A 233 -16.49 -32.50 1.76
C ASP A 233 -17.65 -32.23 2.75
N ASP A 234 -17.62 -32.90 3.91
CA ASP A 234 -18.61 -32.79 4.99
C ASP A 234 -17.97 -32.45 6.36
N GLU A 235 -16.67 -32.06 6.35
CA GLU A 235 -15.88 -31.80 7.54
C GLU A 235 -15.69 -30.28 7.74
N PHE A 236 -16.17 -29.80 8.88
CA PHE A 236 -16.01 -28.39 9.31
C PHE A 236 -15.14 -28.29 10.57
N PHE A 237 -14.53 -27.15 10.74
CA PHE A 237 -13.66 -26.86 11.87
C PHE A 237 -13.98 -25.50 12.46
N ILE A 238 -14.14 -25.45 13.79
CA ILE A 238 -14.45 -24.21 14.48
C ILE A 238 -13.34 -23.92 15.50
N VAL A 239 -12.83 -22.71 15.49
CA VAL A 239 -11.85 -22.22 16.46
C VAL A 239 -12.50 -21.15 17.33
N LEU A 240 -12.69 -21.46 18.60
CA LEU A 240 -13.31 -20.57 19.58
C LEU A 240 -12.24 -19.88 20.43
N GLN A 241 -12.10 -18.57 20.27
CA GLN A 241 -11.10 -17.78 21.02
C GLN A 241 -11.53 -17.56 22.47
N ASN A 242 -10.57 -17.72 23.40
CA ASN A 242 -10.79 -17.54 24.85
C ASN A 242 -11.92 -18.41 25.44
N ALA A 243 -12.26 -19.53 24.80
CA ALA A 243 -13.31 -20.42 25.22
C ALA A 243 -12.69 -21.73 25.77
N LEU A 244 -12.48 -21.83 27.08
CA LEU A 244 -12.02 -23.04 27.78
C LEU A 244 -13.05 -23.57 28.78
N ASN A 245 -14.19 -22.90 28.90
CA ASN A 245 -15.24 -23.33 29.82
C ASN A 245 -16.03 -24.49 29.20
N VAL A 246 -15.93 -25.67 29.79
CA VAL A 246 -16.60 -26.91 29.35
C VAL A 246 -18.10 -26.67 29.11
N SER A 247 -18.81 -26.07 30.07
CA SER A 247 -20.25 -25.83 29.94
C SER A 247 -20.60 -24.91 28.75
N THR A 248 -19.74 -23.95 28.43
CA THR A 248 -19.95 -23.09 27.25
C THR A 248 -19.78 -23.89 25.94
N LEU A 249 -18.77 -24.75 25.89
CA LEU A 249 -18.50 -25.58 24.70
C LEU A 249 -19.59 -26.61 24.49
N GLU A 250 -20.06 -27.25 25.57
CA GLU A 250 -21.22 -28.15 25.55
C GLU A 250 -22.47 -27.46 24.99
N GLN A 251 -22.76 -26.24 25.45
CA GLN A 251 -23.91 -25.47 24.98
C GLN A 251 -23.79 -25.14 23.49
N ILE A 252 -22.59 -24.74 23.02
CA ILE A 252 -22.34 -24.43 21.61
C ILE A 252 -22.54 -25.70 20.77
N ALA A 253 -21.89 -26.80 21.17
CA ALA A 253 -21.98 -28.07 20.43
C ALA A 253 -23.42 -28.60 20.37
N ALA A 254 -24.15 -28.59 21.50
CA ALA A 254 -25.53 -29.01 21.54
C ALA A 254 -26.45 -28.13 20.66
N ARG A 255 -26.26 -26.81 20.64
CA ARG A 255 -27.02 -25.90 19.75
C ARG A 255 -26.73 -26.17 18.29
N ILE A 256 -25.46 -26.36 17.93
CA ILE A 256 -25.07 -26.71 16.54
C ILE A 256 -25.80 -27.97 16.10
N ILE A 257 -25.72 -29.05 16.87
CA ILE A 257 -26.38 -30.31 16.55
C ILE A 257 -27.89 -30.12 16.40
N SER A 258 -28.54 -29.51 17.40
CA SER A 258 -29.99 -29.26 17.39
C SER A 258 -30.45 -28.43 16.19
N ARG A 259 -29.67 -27.46 15.75
CA ARG A 259 -29.99 -26.64 14.55
C ARG A 259 -29.79 -27.40 13.26
N LEU A 260 -28.72 -28.19 13.16
CA LEU A 260 -28.47 -29.00 11.97
C LEU A 260 -29.48 -30.12 11.80
N GLU A 261 -30.06 -30.62 12.87
CA GLU A 261 -31.13 -31.64 12.85
C GLU A 261 -32.48 -31.08 12.37
N GLN A 262 -32.63 -29.77 12.29
CA GLN A 262 -33.86 -29.19 11.73
C GLN A 262 -34.03 -29.59 10.28
N PRO A 263 -35.18 -30.14 9.88
CA PRO A 263 -35.39 -30.58 8.51
C PRO A 263 -35.29 -29.42 7.53
N MET A 264 -34.49 -29.62 6.46
CA MET A 264 -34.29 -28.64 5.38
C MET A 264 -35.07 -29.08 4.16
N GLU A 265 -35.80 -28.16 3.53
CA GLU A 265 -36.49 -28.42 2.28
C GLU A 265 -35.68 -27.96 1.08
N TYR A 266 -35.43 -28.87 0.15
CA TYR A 266 -34.75 -28.59 -1.12
C TYR A 266 -35.58 -29.18 -2.26
N GLN A 267 -36.13 -28.34 -3.14
CA GLN A 267 -36.92 -28.71 -4.31
C GLN A 267 -38.08 -29.71 -3.99
N GLY A 268 -38.77 -29.52 -2.84
CA GLY A 268 -39.86 -30.37 -2.40
C GLY A 268 -39.43 -31.66 -1.68
N HIS A 269 -38.12 -31.87 -1.50
CA HIS A 269 -37.57 -32.99 -0.74
C HIS A 269 -37.07 -32.54 0.63
N ILE A 270 -37.33 -33.32 1.65
CA ILE A 270 -36.82 -33.06 3.02
C ILE A 270 -35.47 -33.72 3.20
N CYS A 271 -34.43 -32.90 3.30
CA CYS A 271 -33.07 -33.33 3.66
C CYS A 271 -32.94 -33.36 5.19
N LYS A 272 -32.49 -34.48 5.73
CA LYS A 272 -32.23 -34.66 7.17
C LYS A 272 -30.77 -35.00 7.37
N ILE A 273 -30.09 -34.23 8.19
CA ILE A 273 -28.72 -34.50 8.63
C ILE A 273 -28.64 -34.34 10.15
N SER A 274 -27.54 -34.73 10.74
CA SER A 274 -27.11 -34.35 12.07
C SER A 274 -25.62 -34.01 12.05
N ALA A 275 -24.97 -33.88 13.18
CA ALA A 275 -23.54 -33.69 13.25
C ALA A 275 -22.95 -34.48 14.45
N SER A 276 -21.77 -35.05 14.21
CA SER A 276 -20.87 -35.55 15.24
C SER A 276 -19.77 -34.49 15.46
N ILE A 277 -19.43 -34.21 16.73
CA ILE A 277 -18.49 -33.14 17.09
C ILE A 277 -17.41 -33.71 18.03
N GLY A 278 -16.14 -33.48 17.68
CA GLY A 278 -14.99 -33.70 18.55
C GLY A 278 -14.44 -32.38 19.08
N ILE A 279 -14.18 -32.25 20.38
CA ILE A 279 -13.75 -31.04 21.07
C ILE A 279 -12.39 -31.25 21.71
N ALA A 280 -11.43 -30.33 21.42
CA ALA A 280 -10.12 -30.31 22.04
C ALA A 280 -9.72 -28.88 22.46
N TYR A 281 -8.86 -28.77 23.47
CA TYR A 281 -8.39 -27.50 24.02
C TYR A 281 -6.92 -27.27 23.70
N SER A 282 -6.54 -26.00 23.53
CA SER A 282 -5.13 -25.61 23.38
C SER A 282 -4.30 -25.71 24.66
N ASP A 283 -4.95 -25.87 25.83
CA ASP A 283 -4.32 -25.85 27.17
C ASP A 283 -4.58 -27.15 27.94
N ASP A 284 -4.49 -28.27 27.26
CA ASP A 284 -4.70 -29.59 27.87
C ASP A 284 -3.45 -30.00 28.68
N GLY A 285 -3.32 -29.44 29.90
CA GLY A 285 -2.19 -29.71 30.81
C GLY A 285 -0.80 -29.28 30.31
N GLY A 286 -0.73 -28.38 29.30
CA GLY A 286 0.52 -27.87 28.75
C GLY A 286 1.22 -28.82 27.76
N CYS A 287 0.56 -29.88 27.31
CA CYS A 287 1.11 -30.86 26.40
C CYS A 287 0.96 -30.51 24.91
N ILE A 288 -0.04 -29.68 24.56
CA ILE A 288 -0.31 -29.31 23.16
C ILE A 288 0.47 -28.05 22.79
N ARG A 289 1.46 -28.21 21.92
CA ARG A 289 2.35 -27.12 21.49
C ARG A 289 2.22 -26.73 20.01
N ASP A 290 1.41 -27.42 19.26
CA ASP A 290 1.23 -27.19 17.83
C ASP A 290 -0.19 -27.52 17.37
N GLY A 291 -0.56 -26.92 16.22
CA GLY A 291 -1.88 -27.06 15.63
C GLY A 291 -2.18 -28.48 15.14
N GLN A 292 -1.15 -29.24 14.71
CA GLN A 292 -1.37 -30.59 14.19
C GLN A 292 -1.78 -31.55 15.29
N THR A 293 -1.14 -31.46 16.45
CA THR A 293 -1.53 -32.26 17.63
C THR A 293 -2.95 -31.93 18.07
N LEU A 294 -3.31 -30.63 18.09
CA LEU A 294 -4.66 -30.21 18.47
C LEU A 294 -5.73 -30.71 17.50
N LEU A 295 -5.46 -30.65 16.20
CA LEU A 295 -6.33 -31.18 15.16
C LEU A 295 -6.53 -32.68 15.33
N LYS A 296 -5.44 -33.43 15.59
CA LYS A 296 -5.49 -34.86 15.82
C LYS A 296 -6.33 -35.23 17.03
N ASN A 297 -6.19 -34.50 18.14
CA ASN A 297 -6.99 -34.71 19.36
C ASN A 297 -8.49 -34.48 19.11
N ALA A 298 -8.84 -33.44 18.34
CA ALA A 298 -10.22 -33.21 17.95
C ALA A 298 -10.77 -34.32 17.05
N ASP A 299 -9.94 -34.84 16.14
CA ASP A 299 -10.30 -35.96 15.27
C ASP A 299 -10.56 -37.27 16.05
N GLU A 300 -9.71 -37.59 17.03
CA GLU A 300 -9.92 -38.74 17.91
C GLU A 300 -11.23 -38.61 18.73
N ALA A 301 -11.53 -37.41 19.21
CA ALA A 301 -12.79 -37.16 19.89
C ALA A 301 -14.00 -37.25 18.96
N LEU A 302 -13.88 -36.77 17.72
CA LEU A 302 -14.92 -36.90 16.69
C LEU A 302 -15.17 -38.39 16.36
N TYR A 303 -14.12 -39.15 16.21
CA TYR A 303 -14.24 -40.58 15.97
C TYR A 303 -15.02 -41.30 17.09
N ALA A 304 -14.71 -40.99 18.36
CA ALA A 304 -15.45 -41.48 19.52
C ALA A 304 -16.94 -41.08 19.49
N SER A 305 -17.23 -39.82 19.08
CA SER A 305 -18.61 -39.35 18.90
C SER A 305 -19.38 -40.16 17.88
N LYS A 306 -18.77 -40.51 16.74
CA LYS A 306 -19.36 -41.32 15.67
C LYS A 306 -19.60 -42.78 16.14
N GLU A 307 -18.65 -43.39 16.85
CA GLU A 307 -18.80 -44.74 17.38
C GLU A 307 -19.87 -44.85 18.46
N ASN A 308 -20.04 -43.84 19.30
CA ASN A 308 -21.04 -43.79 20.37
C ASN A 308 -22.47 -43.49 19.86
N GLY A 309 -22.71 -43.49 18.55
CA GLY A 309 -24.07 -43.45 17.97
C GLY A 309 -24.38 -42.21 17.16
N LYS A 310 -23.40 -41.32 16.90
CA LYS A 310 -23.55 -40.08 16.13
C LYS A 310 -24.45 -39.04 16.81
N ALA A 311 -24.71 -37.91 16.16
CA ALA A 311 -25.61 -36.87 16.67
C ALA A 311 -25.24 -36.44 18.10
N GLN A 312 -23.97 -36.26 18.41
CA GLN A 312 -23.46 -35.95 19.73
C GLN A 312 -22.08 -35.27 19.66
N TYR A 313 -21.57 -34.86 20.80
CA TYR A 313 -20.20 -34.36 20.93
C TYR A 313 -19.40 -35.18 21.96
N GLN A 314 -18.08 -35.22 21.80
CA GLN A 314 -17.14 -35.79 22.75
C GLN A 314 -15.97 -34.84 22.97
N PHE A 315 -15.47 -34.78 24.21
CA PHE A 315 -14.23 -34.11 24.53
C PHE A 315 -13.07 -35.09 24.44
N TYR A 316 -11.94 -34.63 23.90
CA TYR A 316 -10.72 -35.44 23.87
C TYR A 316 -10.27 -35.84 25.29
N ALA A 317 -10.38 -34.92 26.28
CA ALA A 317 -10.04 -35.18 27.67
C ALA A 317 -10.85 -36.32 28.30
N ASP A 318 -12.05 -36.64 27.81
CA ASP A 318 -12.92 -37.68 28.37
C ASP A 318 -12.62 -39.07 27.80
N ILE A 319 -11.81 -39.16 26.74
CA ILE A 319 -11.46 -40.43 26.06
C ILE A 319 -10.03 -40.89 26.37
N MET A 320 -9.22 -40.06 27.05
CA MET A 320 -7.89 -40.42 27.55
C MET A 320 -7.98 -41.15 28.90
#